data_24889625bb4a18071da500e279d333ea
#
_entry.id   24889625bb4a18071da500e279d333ea
#
_cell.length_a   1.000
_cell.length_b   1.000
_cell.length_c   1.000
_cell.angle_alpha   90.00
_cell.angle_beta   90.00
_cell.angle_gamma   90.00
#
_symmetry.space_group_name_H-M   'P 1'
#
loop_
_entity.id
_entity.type
_entity.pdbx_description
1 polymer ?
#
loop_
_entity_poly.entity_id
_entity_poly.type
_entity_poly.pdbx_seq_one_letter_code
_entity_poly.pdbx_strand_id
1 'polypeptide(L)'
;MSDQQERKGIRYALATIGARTERGGCVTSGSKFHLGGLPVACVGDVVTYEDGSQAVIVDGAGIAMVYCGNPVALVGSRLSNGDRIVSTIWTKRGIFIEDGKTIEGLFDPDWTPPPREPSARFAVQGATTQRGGVLKQATGKYTVSDVHNLPAASLGDFIEYPDGTRARIITGIGMPGVPDMAFGVVGSLLDNGDVINDSPHRDVRTSTIFVPVDEHGAELTRQ
;
A
#
# COMPACT_ATOMS: atom_id res chain seq x y z
N MET A 1 2.36 -29.59 -19.97
CA MET A 1 1.98 -28.42 -20.81
C MET A 1 0.96 -27.65 -19.99
N SER A 2 1.39 -26.59 -19.31
CA SER A 2 0.49 -25.76 -18.51
C SER A 2 -0.22 -24.78 -19.44
N ASP A 3 -1.54 -24.92 -19.55
CA ASP A 3 -2.41 -23.94 -20.19
C ASP A 3 -2.24 -22.58 -19.48
N GLN A 4 -1.41 -21.72 -20.03
CA GLN A 4 -1.46 -20.30 -19.70
C GLN A 4 -2.71 -19.75 -20.38
N GLN A 5 -3.84 -19.76 -19.68
CA GLN A 5 -5.03 -19.05 -20.09
C GLN A 5 -4.66 -17.57 -20.23
N GLU A 6 -4.65 -17.08 -21.46
CA GLU A 6 -4.38 -15.68 -21.78
C GLU A 6 -5.46 -14.82 -21.10
N ARG A 7 -5.09 -14.08 -20.04
CA ARG A 7 -6.01 -13.23 -19.30
C ARG A 7 -6.42 -12.07 -20.20
N LYS A 8 -7.69 -12.04 -20.61
CA LYS A 8 -8.28 -10.93 -21.35
C LYS A 8 -8.59 -9.77 -20.41
N GLY A 9 -8.27 -8.54 -20.80
CA GLY A 9 -8.50 -7.35 -19.98
C GLY A 9 -7.81 -6.11 -20.53
N ILE A 10 -8.00 -4.99 -19.85
CA ILE A 10 -7.44 -3.69 -20.21
C ILE A 10 -6.32 -3.35 -19.24
N ARG A 11 -5.19 -2.86 -19.78
CA ARG A 11 -4.08 -2.33 -18.99
C ARG A 11 -4.05 -0.82 -19.07
N TYR A 12 -4.14 -0.14 -17.95
CA TYR A 12 -3.98 1.31 -17.81
C TYR A 12 -2.58 1.62 -17.31
N ALA A 13 -1.79 2.35 -18.11
CA ALA A 13 -0.45 2.76 -17.71
C ALA A 13 -0.51 3.85 -16.63
N LEU A 14 0.45 3.82 -15.69
CA LEU A 14 0.57 4.84 -14.65
C LEU A 14 1.07 6.14 -15.26
N ALA A 15 0.46 7.26 -14.91
CA ALA A 15 0.92 8.58 -15.32
C ALA A 15 2.13 9.02 -14.48
N THR A 16 3.13 9.59 -15.12
CA THR A 16 4.33 10.15 -14.48
C THR A 16 4.48 11.62 -14.84
N ILE A 17 5.37 12.33 -14.19
CA ILE A 17 5.82 13.63 -14.70
C ILE A 17 6.20 13.48 -16.17
N GLY A 18 5.81 14.46 -17.01
CA GLY A 18 5.98 14.43 -18.45
C GLY A 18 4.87 13.71 -19.24
N ALA A 19 3.89 13.07 -18.57
CA ALA A 19 2.70 12.55 -19.24
C ALA A 19 1.95 13.68 -19.97
N ARG A 20 1.34 13.35 -21.12
CA ARG A 20 0.68 14.33 -21.99
C ARG A 20 -0.82 14.17 -21.99
N THR A 21 -1.50 15.28 -22.14
CA THR A 21 -2.95 15.32 -22.23
C THR A 21 -3.41 15.50 -23.69
N GLU A 22 -4.70 15.27 -23.93
CA GLU A 22 -5.33 15.38 -25.26
C GLU A 22 -5.20 16.79 -25.82
N ARG A 23 -5.28 17.84 -24.96
CA ARG A 23 -5.17 19.24 -25.35
C ARG A 23 -3.75 19.80 -25.24
N GLY A 24 -2.72 18.94 -25.16
CA GLY A 24 -1.32 19.36 -25.19
C GLY A 24 -0.70 19.73 -23.85
N GLY A 25 -1.43 19.56 -22.74
CA GLY A 25 -0.89 19.77 -21.39
C GLY A 25 0.18 18.73 -21.03
N CYS A 26 1.01 19.07 -20.07
CA CYS A 26 2.07 18.22 -19.53
C CYS A 26 1.92 18.09 -18.01
N VAL A 27 1.99 16.88 -17.46
CA VAL A 27 2.05 16.67 -16.02
C VAL A 27 3.36 17.22 -15.48
N THR A 28 3.28 18.20 -14.57
CA THR A 28 4.43 18.95 -14.05
C THR A 28 4.68 18.73 -12.56
N SER A 29 3.73 18.15 -11.83
CA SER A 29 3.96 17.72 -10.45
C SER A 29 3.76 16.21 -10.30
N GLY A 30 4.29 15.64 -9.22
CA GLY A 30 4.18 14.22 -8.94
C GLY A 30 4.60 13.88 -7.53
N SER A 31 4.29 12.68 -7.11
CA SER A 31 4.55 12.16 -5.76
C SER A 31 6.02 11.79 -5.54
N LYS A 32 6.35 11.41 -4.29
CA LYS A 32 7.66 10.81 -3.96
C LYS A 32 7.81 9.37 -4.43
N PHE A 33 6.76 8.76 -4.96
CA PHE A 33 6.81 7.45 -5.57
C PHE A 33 7.36 7.56 -7.00
N HIS A 34 8.41 6.78 -7.31
CA HIS A 34 9.10 6.85 -8.59
C HIS A 34 9.03 5.55 -9.37
N LEU A 35 8.88 5.65 -10.68
CA LEU A 35 8.99 4.56 -11.64
C LEU A 35 10.08 4.90 -12.66
N GLY A 36 11.15 4.12 -12.69
CA GLY A 36 12.28 4.38 -13.60
C GLY A 36 12.92 5.76 -13.41
N GLY A 37 12.90 6.28 -12.18
CA GLY A 37 13.41 7.61 -11.85
C GLY A 37 12.42 8.76 -12.06
N LEU A 38 11.22 8.49 -12.61
CA LEU A 38 10.19 9.49 -12.84
C LEU A 38 9.18 9.50 -11.69
N PRO A 39 8.87 10.65 -11.08
CA PRO A 39 7.78 10.79 -10.12
C PRO A 39 6.44 10.36 -10.73
N VAL A 40 5.68 9.54 -10.01
CA VAL A 40 4.34 9.12 -10.40
C VAL A 40 3.34 10.19 -9.99
N ALA A 41 2.42 10.53 -10.89
CA ALA A 41 1.35 11.48 -10.63
C ALA A 41 0.19 10.83 -9.88
N CYS A 42 -0.47 11.62 -9.05
CA CYS A 42 -1.67 11.24 -8.29
C CYS A 42 -2.80 12.24 -8.51
N VAL A 43 -3.98 11.92 -8.08
CA VAL A 43 -5.08 12.89 -7.95
C VAL A 43 -4.60 14.06 -7.11
N GLY A 44 -4.86 15.29 -7.56
CA GLY A 44 -4.36 16.53 -6.97
C GLY A 44 -3.09 17.08 -7.62
N ASP A 45 -2.37 16.29 -8.43
CA ASP A 45 -1.19 16.77 -9.15
C ASP A 45 -1.56 17.68 -10.33
N VAL A 46 -0.60 18.53 -10.73
CA VAL A 46 -0.78 19.62 -11.66
C VAL A 46 -0.33 19.27 -13.07
N VAL A 47 -1.15 19.67 -14.02
CA VAL A 47 -0.84 19.69 -15.46
C VAL A 47 -0.72 21.13 -15.90
N THR A 48 0.35 21.46 -16.62
CA THR A 48 0.61 22.81 -17.15
C THR A 48 0.52 22.79 -18.67
N TYR A 49 -0.11 23.80 -19.25
CA TYR A 49 -0.27 24.00 -20.68
C TYR A 49 0.73 25.02 -21.23
N GLU A 50 0.86 25.09 -22.54
CA GLU A 50 1.82 25.97 -23.24
C GLU A 50 1.54 27.48 -22.96
N ASP A 51 0.27 27.83 -22.79
CA ASP A 51 -0.17 29.20 -22.43
C ASP A 51 0.05 29.57 -20.96
N GLY A 52 0.64 28.64 -20.16
CA GLY A 52 0.89 28.81 -18.74
C GLY A 52 -0.33 28.50 -17.85
N SER A 53 -1.49 28.18 -18.41
CA SER A 53 -2.64 27.74 -17.65
C SER A 53 -2.39 26.37 -16.99
N GLN A 54 -3.12 26.09 -15.89
CA GLN A 54 -2.98 24.85 -15.14
C GLN A 54 -4.33 24.18 -14.92
N ALA A 55 -4.29 22.85 -14.82
CA ALA A 55 -5.40 22.03 -14.38
C ALA A 55 -4.93 20.97 -13.38
N VAL A 56 -5.84 20.43 -12.59
CA VAL A 56 -5.57 19.42 -11.57
C VAL A 56 -6.13 18.09 -12.02
N ILE A 57 -5.40 17.00 -11.77
CA ILE A 57 -5.87 15.64 -12.00
C ILE A 57 -6.97 15.33 -10.97
N VAL A 58 -8.16 14.92 -11.43
CA VAL A 58 -9.33 14.75 -10.55
C VAL A 58 -9.72 13.30 -10.33
N ASP A 59 -9.22 12.35 -11.12
CA ASP A 59 -9.51 10.93 -10.96
C ASP A 59 -8.30 10.05 -11.28
N GLY A 60 -8.40 8.74 -10.97
CA GLY A 60 -7.28 7.83 -11.17
C GLY A 60 -7.66 6.37 -10.96
N ALA A 61 -6.73 5.64 -10.35
CA ALA A 61 -6.76 4.19 -10.17
C ALA A 61 -7.79 3.69 -9.13
N GLY A 62 -8.51 4.58 -8.44
CA GLY A 62 -9.38 4.17 -7.36
C GLY A 62 -8.64 3.38 -6.29
N ILE A 63 -9.28 2.33 -5.74
CA ILE A 63 -8.71 1.46 -4.71
C ILE A 63 -7.55 0.62 -5.21
N ALA A 64 -7.39 0.43 -6.52
CA ALA A 64 -6.32 -0.42 -7.07
C ALA A 64 -4.92 0.13 -6.80
N MET A 65 -4.77 1.44 -6.70
CA MET A 65 -3.48 2.04 -6.36
C MET A 65 -3.64 3.43 -5.73
N VAL A 66 -3.34 3.51 -4.44
CA VAL A 66 -3.38 4.74 -3.64
C VAL A 66 -1.97 5.01 -3.09
N TYR A 67 -1.48 6.22 -3.25
CA TYR A 67 -0.22 6.67 -2.65
C TYR A 67 -0.45 7.89 -1.76
N CYS A 68 -0.03 7.79 -0.50
CA CYS A 68 -0.19 8.86 0.51
C CYS A 68 -1.63 9.42 0.61
N GLY A 69 -2.65 8.55 0.43
CA GLY A 69 -4.06 8.94 0.52
C GLY A 69 -4.66 9.48 -0.78
N ASN A 70 -3.91 9.51 -1.88
CA ASN A 70 -4.43 9.95 -3.17
C ASN A 70 -4.36 8.80 -4.20
N PRO A 71 -5.42 8.56 -5.00
CA PRO A 71 -5.36 7.62 -6.11
C PRO A 71 -4.26 7.99 -7.08
N VAL A 72 -3.52 6.99 -7.57
CA VAL A 72 -2.50 7.20 -8.60
C VAL A 72 -3.18 7.51 -9.92
N ALA A 73 -2.67 8.51 -10.63
CA ALA A 73 -3.17 8.90 -11.94
C ALA A 73 -2.77 7.88 -13.03
N LEU A 74 -3.65 7.68 -13.98
CA LEU A 74 -3.50 6.75 -15.09
C LEU A 74 -3.59 7.47 -16.44
N VAL A 75 -3.11 6.81 -17.49
CA VAL A 75 -3.57 7.16 -18.84
C VAL A 75 -5.07 6.92 -18.89
N GLY A 76 -5.84 7.95 -19.23
CA GLY A 76 -7.30 8.00 -19.12
C GLY A 76 -7.82 8.92 -18.02
N SER A 77 -7.01 9.28 -17.01
CA SER A 77 -7.41 10.20 -15.94
C SER A 77 -7.82 11.56 -16.46
N ARG A 78 -8.90 12.10 -15.88
CA ARG A 78 -9.50 13.40 -16.23
C ARG A 78 -8.88 14.51 -15.39
N LEU A 79 -9.02 15.71 -15.91
CA LEU A 79 -8.54 16.94 -15.32
C LEU A 79 -9.71 17.87 -14.98
N SER A 80 -9.50 18.80 -14.05
CA SER A 80 -10.51 19.76 -13.59
C SER A 80 -11.09 20.65 -14.68
N ASN A 81 -10.36 20.81 -15.80
CA ASN A 81 -10.81 21.57 -16.98
C ASN A 81 -11.48 20.70 -18.07
N GLY A 82 -11.75 19.42 -17.78
CA GLY A 82 -12.37 18.46 -18.69
C GLY A 82 -11.41 17.85 -19.72
N ASP A 83 -10.10 18.11 -19.64
CA ASP A 83 -9.07 17.44 -20.45
C ASP A 83 -8.75 16.05 -19.86
N ARG A 84 -7.94 15.25 -20.58
CA ARG A 84 -7.61 13.86 -20.21
C ARG A 84 -6.16 13.54 -20.51
N ILE A 85 -5.52 12.76 -19.63
CA ILE A 85 -4.19 12.19 -19.87
C ILE A 85 -4.30 11.09 -20.95
N VAL A 86 -3.54 11.22 -22.03
CA VAL A 86 -3.58 10.28 -23.18
C VAL A 86 -2.29 9.47 -23.35
N SER A 87 -1.18 9.93 -22.76
CA SER A 87 0.08 9.20 -22.83
C SER A 87 0.97 9.46 -21.62
N THR A 88 1.91 8.54 -21.37
CA THR A 88 2.92 8.64 -20.32
C THR A 88 4.27 8.17 -20.84
N ILE A 89 5.36 8.63 -20.20
CA ILE A 89 6.72 8.23 -20.56
C ILE A 89 6.98 6.78 -20.14
N TRP A 90 6.41 6.34 -19.00
CA TRP A 90 6.64 5.01 -18.44
C TRP A 90 5.49 4.06 -18.79
N THR A 91 5.74 3.10 -19.69
CA THR A 91 4.71 2.17 -20.19
C THR A 91 4.86 0.73 -19.67
N LYS A 92 5.95 0.41 -18.96
CA LYS A 92 6.27 -0.97 -18.55
C LYS A 92 5.37 -1.52 -17.42
N ARG A 93 4.76 -0.65 -16.61
CA ARG A 93 3.85 -1.04 -15.53
C ARG A 93 2.53 -0.31 -15.64
N GLY A 94 1.48 -0.94 -15.16
CA GLY A 94 0.13 -0.38 -15.16
C GLY A 94 -0.79 -1.29 -14.38
N ILE A 95 -2.02 -0.83 -14.19
CA ILE A 95 -3.09 -1.62 -13.60
C ILE A 95 -3.75 -2.44 -14.69
N PHE A 96 -3.81 -3.73 -14.50
CA PHE A 96 -4.51 -4.65 -15.40
C PHE A 96 -5.86 -5.01 -14.82
N ILE A 97 -6.92 -4.81 -15.60
CA ILE A 97 -8.28 -5.13 -15.23
C ILE A 97 -8.77 -6.22 -16.16
N GLU A 98 -9.09 -7.38 -15.59
CA GLU A 98 -9.67 -8.51 -16.32
C GLU A 98 -11.07 -8.14 -16.82
N ASP A 99 -11.45 -8.67 -18.00
CA ASP A 99 -12.78 -8.45 -18.57
C ASP A 99 -13.88 -8.87 -17.59
N GLY A 100 -14.87 -7.99 -17.43
CA GLY A 100 -15.98 -8.19 -16.51
C GLY A 100 -15.69 -7.88 -15.03
N LYS A 101 -14.45 -7.46 -14.69
CA LYS A 101 -14.14 -6.97 -13.33
C LYS A 101 -14.17 -5.45 -13.29
N THR A 102 -14.61 -4.91 -12.16
CA THR A 102 -14.62 -3.48 -11.85
C THR A 102 -13.67 -3.18 -10.69
N ILE A 103 -13.10 -1.99 -10.69
CA ILE A 103 -12.30 -1.47 -9.57
C ILE A 103 -13.08 -0.31 -8.97
N GLU A 104 -13.28 -0.33 -7.68
CA GLU A 104 -13.93 0.73 -6.93
C GLU A 104 -13.15 2.04 -7.10
N GLY A 105 -13.86 3.12 -7.47
CA GLY A 105 -13.28 4.45 -7.65
C GLY A 105 -12.38 4.62 -8.89
N LEU A 106 -12.34 3.65 -9.80
CA LEU A 106 -11.59 3.78 -11.06
C LEU A 106 -12.19 4.90 -11.91
N PHE A 107 -11.39 5.93 -12.21
CA PHE A 107 -11.81 7.12 -12.96
C PHE A 107 -13.06 7.82 -12.39
N ASP A 108 -13.26 7.70 -11.07
CA ASP A 108 -14.35 8.37 -10.36
C ASP A 108 -13.79 9.58 -9.59
N PRO A 109 -14.12 10.83 -9.99
CA PRO A 109 -13.61 12.04 -9.34
C PRO A 109 -14.23 12.28 -7.96
N ASP A 110 -15.38 11.67 -7.67
CA ASP A 110 -16.06 11.81 -6.38
C ASP A 110 -15.62 10.73 -5.38
N TRP A 111 -14.85 9.73 -5.84
CA TRP A 111 -14.34 8.68 -4.98
C TRP A 111 -13.17 9.17 -4.14
N THR A 112 -13.27 8.96 -2.86
CA THR A 112 -12.18 9.20 -1.91
C THR A 112 -11.73 7.88 -1.31
N PRO A 113 -10.40 7.66 -1.16
CA PRO A 113 -9.92 6.49 -0.46
C PRO A 113 -10.55 6.39 0.92
N PRO A 114 -10.96 5.20 1.35
CA PRO A 114 -11.45 5.02 2.72
C PRO A 114 -10.41 5.56 3.69
N PRO A 115 -10.84 6.14 4.83
CA PRO A 115 -9.93 6.60 5.85
C PRO A 115 -8.92 5.50 6.14
N ARG A 116 -7.62 5.80 6.02
CA ARG A 116 -6.61 4.86 6.48
C ARG A 116 -6.87 4.64 7.95
N GLU A 117 -7.18 3.40 8.32
CA GLU A 117 -7.00 3.03 9.71
C GLU A 117 -5.57 3.35 10.09
N PRO A 118 -5.33 3.86 11.33
CA PRO A 118 -3.97 4.18 11.75
C PRO A 118 -3.10 2.99 11.42
N SER A 119 -2.11 3.19 10.58
CA SER A 119 -1.19 2.16 10.14
C SER A 119 -0.63 1.53 11.41
N ALA A 120 -0.82 0.23 11.55
CA ALA A 120 -0.49 -0.48 12.76
C ALA A 120 1.02 -0.35 13.01
N ARG A 121 1.40 -0.15 14.26
CA ARG A 121 2.81 -0.14 14.67
C ARG A 121 3.35 -1.55 14.58
N PHE A 122 4.28 -1.80 13.66
CA PHE A 122 4.91 -3.11 13.53
C PHE A 122 5.63 -3.50 14.83
N ALA A 123 5.48 -4.76 15.22
CA ALA A 123 6.34 -5.34 16.24
C ALA A 123 7.72 -5.56 15.59
N VAL A 124 8.76 -5.04 16.23
CA VAL A 124 10.16 -5.25 15.89
C VAL A 124 10.91 -5.77 17.10
N GLN A 125 12.16 -6.17 16.93
CA GLN A 125 13.00 -6.55 18.08
C GLN A 125 12.89 -5.52 19.22
N GLY A 126 12.64 -5.97 20.43
CA GLY A 126 12.38 -5.13 21.61
C GLY A 126 10.90 -4.80 21.84
N ALA A 127 9.98 -5.24 20.99
CA ALA A 127 8.55 -5.14 21.27
C ALA A 127 8.20 -5.91 22.55
N THR A 128 7.25 -5.38 23.32
CA THR A 128 6.84 -5.91 24.62
C THR A 128 5.38 -6.31 24.63
N THR A 129 5.01 -7.14 25.61
CA THR A 129 3.63 -7.59 25.81
C THR A 129 3.08 -7.13 27.16
N GLN A 130 1.76 -7.25 27.33
CA GLN A 130 1.08 -6.88 28.59
C GLN A 130 1.59 -7.66 29.81
N ARG A 131 2.02 -8.91 29.60
CA ARG A 131 2.54 -9.78 30.66
C ARG A 131 4.07 -9.76 30.80
N GLY A 132 4.74 -8.78 30.15
CA GLY A 132 6.19 -8.56 30.27
C GLY A 132 7.05 -9.46 29.37
N GLY A 133 6.47 -10.10 28.39
CA GLY A 133 7.22 -10.80 27.35
C GLY A 133 7.93 -9.81 26.40
N VAL A 134 9.01 -10.25 25.75
CA VAL A 134 9.84 -9.43 24.85
C VAL A 134 10.14 -10.18 23.55
N LEU A 135 9.97 -9.51 22.42
CA LEU A 135 10.42 -10.01 21.12
C LEU A 135 11.94 -9.87 21.01
N LYS A 136 12.65 -10.99 21.10
CA LYS A 136 14.12 -10.99 21.01
C LYS A 136 14.62 -10.98 19.58
N GLN A 137 13.89 -11.60 18.66
CA GLN A 137 14.23 -11.70 17.25
C GLN A 137 12.96 -11.64 16.40
N ALA A 138 12.97 -10.81 15.37
CA ALA A 138 11.96 -10.72 14.33
C ALA A 138 12.50 -11.32 13.03
N THR A 139 11.66 -12.08 12.30
CA THR A 139 12.08 -12.83 11.09
C THR A 139 11.45 -12.32 9.79
N GLY A 140 10.60 -11.30 9.86
CA GLY A 140 9.89 -10.80 8.70
C GLY A 140 10.80 -10.21 7.62
N LYS A 141 10.38 -10.33 6.39
CA LYS A 141 11.09 -9.78 5.22
C LYS A 141 10.89 -8.26 5.05
N TYR A 142 9.90 -7.68 5.71
CA TYR A 142 9.64 -6.25 5.70
C TYR A 142 10.49 -5.56 6.75
N THR A 143 11.23 -4.51 6.36
CA THR A 143 12.08 -3.75 7.27
C THR A 143 11.48 -2.38 7.55
N VAL A 144 11.63 -1.91 8.78
CA VAL A 144 11.06 -0.68 9.29
C VAL A 144 12.16 0.37 9.44
N SER A 145 12.07 1.46 8.67
CA SER A 145 13.17 2.42 8.49
C SER A 145 13.43 3.34 9.69
N ASP A 146 12.40 3.66 10.49
CA ASP A 146 12.54 4.53 11.66
C ASP A 146 13.30 3.90 12.84
N VAL A 147 13.51 2.58 12.80
CA VAL A 147 14.25 1.80 13.79
C VAL A 147 15.45 1.08 13.16
N HIS A 148 16.27 1.78 12.40
CA HIS A 148 17.51 1.28 11.78
C HIS A 148 17.30 0.06 10.85
N ASN A 149 16.20 0.03 10.10
CA ASN A 149 15.84 -1.07 9.21
C ASN A 149 15.71 -2.44 9.91
N LEU A 150 15.23 -2.44 11.16
CA LEU A 150 14.92 -3.70 11.83
C LEU A 150 13.79 -4.43 11.09
N PRO A 151 13.87 -5.77 11.00
CA PRO A 151 12.77 -6.55 10.43
C PRO A 151 11.52 -6.44 11.31
N ALA A 152 10.35 -6.36 10.68
CA ALA A 152 9.08 -6.55 11.36
C ALA A 152 8.93 -8.02 11.79
N ALA A 153 8.24 -8.27 12.90
CA ALA A 153 7.93 -9.63 13.30
C ALA A 153 7.01 -10.31 12.27
N SER A 154 7.28 -11.55 11.91
CA SER A 154 6.34 -12.41 11.19
C SER A 154 5.33 -13.03 12.15
N LEU A 155 4.17 -13.41 11.63
CA LEU A 155 3.31 -14.36 12.37
C LEU A 155 4.11 -15.65 12.61
N GLY A 156 3.96 -16.22 13.81
CA GLY A 156 4.74 -17.38 14.24
C GLY A 156 6.05 -17.05 14.95
N ASP A 157 6.54 -15.80 14.92
CA ASP A 157 7.67 -15.37 15.74
C ASP A 157 7.35 -15.48 17.23
N PHE A 158 8.40 -15.71 18.04
CA PHE A 158 8.26 -15.97 19.46
C PHE A 158 8.56 -14.75 20.33
N ILE A 159 7.68 -14.54 21.29
CA ILE A 159 7.90 -13.67 22.45
C ILE A 159 8.49 -14.51 23.57
N GLU A 160 9.54 -14.04 24.23
CA GLU A 160 10.18 -14.68 25.39
C GLU A 160 9.79 -13.96 26.67
N TYR A 161 9.44 -14.74 27.71
CA TYR A 161 9.06 -14.25 29.04
C TYR A 161 10.20 -14.38 30.03
N PRO A 162 10.18 -13.60 31.13
CA PRO A 162 11.22 -13.67 32.16
C PRO A 162 11.36 -15.04 32.85
N ASP A 163 10.31 -15.86 32.84
CA ASP A 163 10.31 -17.22 33.36
C ASP A 163 10.87 -18.27 32.40
N GLY A 164 11.32 -17.83 31.21
CA GLY A 164 11.86 -18.69 30.14
C GLY A 164 10.80 -19.32 29.25
N THR A 165 9.52 -19.07 29.47
CA THR A 165 8.46 -19.53 28.56
C THR A 165 8.42 -18.70 27.28
N ARG A 166 7.77 -19.24 26.25
CA ARG A 166 7.60 -18.59 24.95
C ARG A 166 6.16 -18.68 24.48
N ALA A 167 5.73 -17.65 23.75
CA ALA A 167 4.44 -17.65 23.05
C ALA A 167 4.61 -17.15 21.63
N ARG A 168 3.79 -17.66 20.70
CA ARG A 168 3.81 -17.28 19.29
C ARG A 168 2.82 -16.17 18.98
N ILE A 169 3.20 -15.27 18.05
CA ILE A 169 2.31 -14.27 17.50
C ILE A 169 1.34 -14.99 16.54
N ILE A 170 0.02 -14.90 16.81
CA ILE A 170 -1.02 -15.61 16.05
C ILE A 170 -1.97 -14.67 15.28
N THR A 171 -1.96 -13.37 15.54
CA THR A 171 -2.71 -12.40 14.74
C THR A 171 -1.82 -11.24 14.32
N GLY A 172 -2.22 -10.52 13.27
CA GLY A 172 -1.45 -9.38 12.80
C GLY A 172 -2.09 -8.70 11.60
N ILE A 173 -1.25 -8.12 10.76
CA ILE A 173 -1.65 -7.52 9.49
C ILE A 173 -0.88 -8.14 8.35
N GLY A 174 -1.50 -8.23 7.17
CA GLY A 174 -0.90 -8.82 5.99
C GLY A 174 -1.18 -8.00 4.73
N MET A 175 -0.44 -8.30 3.67
CA MET A 175 -0.74 -7.77 2.35
C MET A 175 -1.78 -8.65 1.66
N PRO A 176 -2.89 -8.08 1.15
CA PRO A 176 -3.92 -8.85 0.44
C PRO A 176 -3.32 -9.68 -0.69
N GLY A 177 -3.62 -10.98 -0.73
CA GLY A 177 -3.13 -11.90 -1.75
C GLY A 177 -1.65 -12.30 -1.66
N VAL A 178 -0.96 -11.97 -0.57
CA VAL A 178 0.45 -12.34 -0.33
C VAL A 178 0.59 -13.01 1.04
N PRO A 179 0.29 -14.32 1.16
CA PRO A 179 0.25 -15.03 2.44
C PRO A 179 1.54 -14.96 3.26
N ASP A 180 2.70 -14.95 2.58
CA ASP A 180 4.02 -14.89 3.25
C ASP A 180 4.39 -13.51 3.80
N MET A 181 3.51 -12.52 3.66
CA MET A 181 3.71 -11.16 4.15
C MET A 181 2.69 -10.80 5.23
N ALA A 182 2.66 -11.61 6.29
CA ALA A 182 1.86 -11.39 7.48
C ALA A 182 2.76 -11.03 8.67
N PHE A 183 2.45 -9.90 9.34
CA PHE A 183 3.34 -9.29 10.33
C PHE A 183 2.63 -9.03 11.65
N GLY A 184 3.36 -9.27 12.74
CA GLY A 184 2.95 -8.87 14.08
C GLY A 184 3.00 -7.35 14.25
N VAL A 185 2.01 -6.83 14.98
CA VAL A 185 1.85 -5.40 15.28
C VAL A 185 1.50 -5.20 16.76
N VAL A 186 1.57 -3.97 17.23
CA VAL A 186 0.97 -3.62 18.54
C VAL A 186 -0.52 -3.91 18.47
N GLY A 187 -1.04 -4.71 19.42
CA GLY A 187 -2.38 -5.26 19.42
C GLY A 187 -2.48 -6.72 18.95
N SER A 188 -1.42 -7.28 18.38
CA SER A 188 -1.40 -8.71 17.99
C SER A 188 -1.55 -9.62 19.19
N LEU A 189 -2.37 -10.66 19.04
CA LEU A 189 -2.59 -11.72 20.02
C LEU A 189 -1.48 -12.78 19.90
N LEU A 190 -1.20 -13.40 21.04
CA LEU A 190 -0.30 -14.53 21.20
C LEU A 190 -1.10 -15.81 21.53
N ASP A 191 -0.54 -16.99 21.21
CA ASP A 191 -1.18 -18.28 21.43
C ASP A 191 -1.45 -18.59 22.93
N ASN A 192 -0.79 -17.89 23.85
CA ASN A 192 -1.05 -17.97 25.28
C ASN A 192 -2.09 -16.91 25.77
N GLY A 193 -2.74 -16.17 24.88
CA GLY A 193 -3.73 -15.14 25.17
C GLY A 193 -3.16 -13.80 25.65
N ASP A 194 -1.83 -13.59 25.56
CA ASP A 194 -1.21 -12.28 25.80
C ASP A 194 -1.28 -11.39 24.54
N VAL A 195 -0.97 -10.10 24.69
CA VAL A 195 -1.08 -9.08 23.62
C VAL A 195 0.20 -8.26 23.54
N ILE A 196 0.68 -8.00 22.35
CA ILE A 196 1.77 -7.03 22.14
C ILE A 196 1.25 -5.64 22.45
N ASN A 197 1.81 -4.98 23.47
CA ASN A 197 1.34 -3.68 23.95
C ASN A 197 2.20 -2.51 23.52
N ASP A 198 3.47 -2.74 23.19
CA ASP A 198 4.38 -1.70 22.71
C ASP A 198 5.46 -2.25 21.77
N SER A 199 6.05 -1.36 20.95
CA SER A 199 7.16 -1.66 20.05
C SER A 199 8.05 -0.43 19.91
N PRO A 200 9.36 -0.58 19.69
CA PRO A 200 10.26 0.53 19.33
C PRO A 200 9.84 1.29 18.09
N HIS A 201 9.18 0.64 17.13
CA HIS A 201 8.63 1.29 15.93
C HIS A 201 7.58 2.34 16.31
N ARG A 202 7.75 3.57 15.83
CA ARG A 202 6.88 4.73 16.13
C ARG A 202 6.24 5.35 14.89
N ASP A 203 6.89 5.26 13.72
CA ASP A 203 6.36 5.82 12.49
C ASP A 203 5.29 4.90 11.89
N VAL A 204 4.03 5.29 12.07
CA VAL A 204 2.87 4.54 11.56
C VAL A 204 2.58 4.81 10.08
N ARG A 205 3.38 5.64 9.40
CA ARG A 205 3.19 5.97 7.99
C ARG A 205 3.73 4.86 7.10
N THR A 206 2.86 4.20 6.38
CA THR A 206 3.22 3.23 5.34
C THR A 206 2.49 3.55 4.05
N SER A 207 3.15 3.33 2.92
CA SER A 207 2.53 3.43 1.59
C SER A 207 1.79 2.15 1.20
N THR A 208 1.94 1.09 1.98
CA THR A 208 1.35 -0.22 1.71
C THR A 208 0.04 -0.36 2.49
N ILE A 209 -0.99 -0.90 1.85
CA ILE A 209 -2.25 -1.25 2.50
C ILE A 209 -2.05 -2.63 3.14
N PHE A 210 -2.28 -2.69 4.44
CA PHE A 210 -2.32 -3.92 5.21
C PHE A 210 -3.73 -4.18 5.71
N VAL A 211 -4.12 -5.45 5.76
CA VAL A 211 -5.40 -5.90 6.31
C VAL A 211 -5.17 -6.81 7.51
N PRO A 212 -6.10 -6.87 8.48
CA PRO A 212 -6.01 -7.82 9.59
C PRO A 212 -6.00 -9.25 9.08
N VAL A 213 -5.11 -10.09 9.62
CA VAL A 213 -4.96 -11.50 9.25
C VAL A 213 -4.89 -12.40 10.49
N ASP A 214 -5.32 -13.66 10.32
CA ASP A 214 -5.18 -14.72 11.31
C ASP A 214 -3.80 -15.40 11.25
N GLU A 215 -3.62 -16.44 12.06
CA GLU A 215 -2.37 -17.23 12.16
C GLU A 215 -1.93 -17.91 10.85
N HIS A 216 -2.81 -18.04 9.88
CA HIS A 216 -2.54 -18.61 8.55
C HIS A 216 -2.33 -17.53 7.49
N GLY A 217 -2.37 -16.24 7.87
CA GLY A 217 -2.29 -15.10 6.95
C GLY A 217 -3.57 -14.88 6.15
N ALA A 218 -4.68 -15.52 6.54
CA ALA A 218 -5.97 -15.29 5.93
C ALA A 218 -6.61 -14.01 6.47
N GLU A 219 -7.25 -13.24 5.59
CA GLU A 219 -7.89 -11.96 5.96
C GLU A 219 -9.03 -12.20 6.95
N LEU A 220 -8.98 -11.47 8.08
CA LEU A 220 -10.05 -11.44 9.06
C LEU A 220 -11.14 -10.50 8.54
N THR A 221 -12.24 -11.09 8.05
CA THR A 221 -13.41 -10.33 7.61
C THR A 221 -14.03 -9.62 8.83
N ARG A 222 -14.23 -8.29 8.74
CA ARG A 222 -15.03 -7.58 9.75
C ARG A 222 -16.47 -8.07 9.71
N GLN A 223 -16.96 -8.54 10.84
CA GLN A 223 -18.40 -8.76 11.07
C GLN A 223 -19.09 -7.45 11.39
#